data_e3ff159373304bc6ac4db47c5d546c72
#
_entry.id   e3ff159373304bc6ac4db47c5d546c72
#
_cell.length_a   1.000
_cell.length_b   1.000
_cell.length_c   1.000
_cell.angle_alpha   90.00
_cell.angle_beta   90.00
_cell.angle_gamma   90.00
#
_symmetry.space_group_name_H-M   'P 1'
#
loop_
_entity.id
_entity.type
_entity.pdbx_description
1 polymer ?
#
loop_
_entity_poly.entity_id
_entity_poly.type
_entity_poly.pdbx_seq_one_letter_code
_entity_poly.pdbx_strand_id
1 'polypeptide(L)'
;MKLIDIHAVAIIPAKTDSTRLKKKNLRVVAGKTLVEHAIDYAKASKLVQDIIVTSESDEVRDIVETYDNVLFYERDKSYMGEREVADVYVNIFQKQFRDKGEWRIPQMATHVVGIQPDHPDRTNKLDDMIEYFIKNKYDDLVTVDSYGTRNGSVRIVKAEMVKHGTMSRRVG
;
A
#
# COMPACT_ATOMS: atom_id res chain seq x y z
N MET A 1 10.23 -18.56 8.78
CA MET A 1 9.39 -17.57 9.50
C MET A 1 8.04 -18.21 9.73
N LYS A 2 7.55 -18.19 10.94
CA LYS A 2 6.19 -18.64 11.26
C LYS A 2 5.23 -17.49 10.97
N LEU A 3 3.97 -17.77 10.60
CA LEU A 3 2.96 -16.72 10.36
C LEU A 3 2.75 -15.79 11.56
N ILE A 4 3.01 -16.26 12.76
CA ILE A 4 2.93 -15.49 14.02
C ILE A 4 4.00 -14.38 14.11
N ASP A 5 5.07 -14.49 13.33
CA ASP A 5 6.18 -13.52 13.34
C ASP A 5 6.00 -12.44 12.26
N ILE A 6 4.85 -12.43 11.55
CA ILE A 6 4.59 -11.50 10.48
C ILE A 6 3.99 -10.22 11.04
N HIS A 7 4.58 -9.10 10.67
CA HIS A 7 4.02 -7.77 10.82
C HIS A 7 4.00 -7.09 9.45
N ALA A 8 2.88 -7.19 8.75
CA ALA A 8 2.70 -6.57 7.45
C ALA A 8 2.09 -5.18 7.60
N VAL A 9 2.65 -4.23 6.87
CA VAL A 9 2.17 -2.84 6.79
C VAL A 9 1.59 -2.61 5.40
N ALA A 10 0.29 -2.34 5.31
CA ALA A 10 -0.34 -1.96 4.06
C ALA A 10 -0.14 -0.47 3.79
N ILE A 11 0.24 -0.13 2.57
CA ILE A 11 0.34 1.26 2.09
C ILE A 11 -0.55 1.42 0.88
N ILE A 12 -1.48 2.37 0.96
CA ILE A 12 -2.46 2.69 -0.08
C ILE A 12 -2.14 4.09 -0.62
N PRO A 13 -1.46 4.20 -1.77
CA PRO A 13 -1.19 5.48 -2.40
C PRO A 13 -2.42 5.99 -3.15
N ALA A 14 -3.07 7.02 -2.64
CA ALA A 14 -4.36 7.53 -3.14
C ALA A 14 -4.25 8.97 -3.66
N LYS A 15 -3.35 9.22 -4.63
CA LYS A 15 -3.23 10.55 -5.22
C LYS A 15 -4.49 10.94 -6.02
N THR A 16 -4.81 12.23 -6.02
CA THR A 16 -5.96 12.78 -6.75
C THR A 16 -5.57 13.65 -7.95
N ASP A 17 -4.30 14.02 -8.07
CA ASP A 17 -3.72 14.86 -9.14
C ASP A 17 -3.43 14.10 -10.45
N SER A 18 -4.09 12.96 -10.67
CA SER A 18 -3.90 12.15 -11.88
C SER A 18 -4.21 12.96 -13.15
N THR A 19 -3.25 13.02 -14.07
CA THR A 19 -3.38 13.73 -15.35
C THR A 19 -4.39 13.06 -16.29
N ARG A 20 -4.49 11.72 -16.24
CA ARG A 20 -5.41 10.94 -17.10
C ARG A 20 -6.85 10.99 -16.64
N LEU A 21 -7.09 10.99 -15.33
CA LEU A 21 -8.43 10.95 -14.74
C LEU A 21 -8.41 11.65 -13.39
N LYS A 22 -8.87 12.90 -13.37
CA LYS A 22 -8.95 13.70 -12.14
C LYS A 22 -9.76 12.98 -11.07
N LYS A 23 -9.26 13.03 -9.83
CA LYS A 23 -9.90 12.43 -8.64
C LYS A 23 -10.28 10.95 -8.83
N LYS A 24 -9.48 10.20 -9.62
CA LYS A 24 -9.76 8.79 -9.92
C LYS A 24 -10.08 7.99 -8.65
N ASN A 25 -9.26 8.13 -7.61
CA ASN A 25 -9.37 7.35 -6.38
C ASN A 25 -10.61 7.70 -5.51
N LEU A 26 -11.27 8.81 -5.78
CA LEU A 26 -12.52 9.24 -5.14
C LEU A 26 -13.77 8.82 -5.93
N ARG A 27 -13.63 8.16 -7.08
CA ARG A 27 -14.78 7.66 -7.83
C ARG A 27 -15.48 6.53 -7.08
N VAL A 28 -16.80 6.57 -7.13
CA VAL A 28 -17.65 5.59 -6.45
C VAL A 28 -17.95 4.42 -7.39
N VAL A 29 -17.70 3.21 -6.89
CA VAL A 29 -18.03 1.93 -7.52
C VAL A 29 -18.74 1.08 -6.46
N ALA A 30 -19.89 0.53 -6.78
CA ALA A 30 -20.68 -0.28 -5.85
C ALA A 30 -20.88 0.38 -4.47
N GLY A 31 -21.15 1.69 -4.46
CA GLY A 31 -21.50 2.43 -3.24
C GLY A 31 -20.34 2.94 -2.39
N LYS A 32 -19.08 2.65 -2.77
CA LYS A 32 -17.87 3.10 -2.06
C LYS A 32 -16.87 3.71 -3.04
N THR A 33 -16.04 4.63 -2.55
CA THR A 33 -14.92 5.16 -3.32
C THR A 33 -13.85 4.08 -3.53
N LEU A 34 -12.99 4.25 -4.53
CA LEU A 34 -11.88 3.32 -4.77
C LEU A 34 -10.92 3.25 -3.56
N VAL A 35 -10.74 4.37 -2.85
CA VAL A 35 -9.95 4.40 -1.59
C VAL A 35 -10.60 3.51 -0.53
N GLU A 36 -11.91 3.62 -0.32
CA GLU A 36 -12.64 2.80 0.65
C GLU A 36 -12.54 1.30 0.31
N HIS A 37 -12.67 0.93 -0.97
CA HIS A 37 -12.46 -0.46 -1.40
C HIS A 37 -11.07 -0.97 -1.06
N ALA A 38 -10.03 -0.16 -1.23
CA ALA A 38 -8.66 -0.55 -0.90
C ALA A 38 -8.46 -0.69 0.62
N ILE A 39 -9.04 0.21 1.41
CA ILE A 39 -9.00 0.13 2.88
C ILE A 39 -9.71 -1.13 3.36
N ASP A 40 -10.92 -1.39 2.89
CA ASP A 40 -11.70 -2.57 3.26
C ASP A 40 -10.96 -3.86 2.91
N TYR A 41 -10.31 -3.90 1.74
CA TYR A 41 -9.50 -5.03 1.31
C TYR A 41 -8.32 -5.27 2.25
N ALA A 42 -7.62 -4.22 2.67
CA ALA A 42 -6.53 -4.32 3.65
C ALA A 42 -7.04 -4.77 5.02
N LYS A 43 -8.17 -4.21 5.49
CA LYS A 43 -8.79 -4.55 6.79
C LYS A 43 -9.33 -5.98 6.85
N ALA A 44 -9.65 -6.59 5.73
CA ALA A 44 -10.08 -8.00 5.68
C ALA A 44 -8.92 -8.99 5.92
N SER A 45 -7.68 -8.56 5.83
CA SER A 45 -6.50 -9.38 6.13
C SER A 45 -6.29 -9.51 7.64
N LYS A 46 -5.93 -10.73 8.07
CA LYS A 46 -5.50 -11.02 9.45
C LYS A 46 -4.00 -10.83 9.65
N LEU A 47 -3.25 -10.74 8.57
CA LEU A 47 -1.79 -10.63 8.56
C LEU A 47 -1.30 -9.17 8.42
N VAL A 48 -2.19 -8.23 8.09
CA VAL A 48 -1.91 -6.80 8.06
C VAL A 48 -2.21 -6.18 9.42
N GLN A 49 -1.23 -5.57 10.05
CA GLN A 49 -1.34 -4.95 11.37
C GLN A 49 -1.51 -3.44 11.31
N ASP A 50 -0.83 -2.78 10.38
CA ASP A 50 -0.94 -1.34 10.20
C ASP A 50 -1.38 -1.01 8.77
N ILE A 51 -2.29 -0.05 8.62
CA ILE A 51 -2.80 0.41 7.33
C ILE A 51 -2.55 1.90 7.23
N ILE A 52 -1.88 2.31 6.15
CA ILE A 52 -1.54 3.69 5.87
C ILE A 52 -2.12 4.08 4.53
N VAL A 53 -2.87 5.17 4.49
CA VAL A 53 -3.27 5.84 3.26
C VAL A 53 -2.44 7.10 3.11
N THR A 54 -1.84 7.31 1.95
CA THR A 54 -1.08 8.53 1.66
C THR A 54 -1.68 9.28 0.48
N SER A 55 -1.98 10.55 0.69
CA SER A 55 -2.58 11.43 -0.31
C SER A 55 -2.23 12.90 -0.02
N GLU A 56 -2.37 13.74 -1.02
CA GLU A 56 -2.34 15.20 -0.91
C GLU A 56 -3.73 15.82 -0.70
N SER A 57 -4.78 15.00 -0.71
CA SER A 57 -6.18 15.43 -0.75
C SER A 57 -6.83 15.40 0.63
N ASP A 58 -7.43 16.52 1.04
CA ASP A 58 -8.25 16.58 2.25
C ASP A 58 -9.49 15.67 2.15
N GLU A 59 -10.09 15.54 0.95
CA GLU A 59 -11.22 14.62 0.73
C GLU A 59 -10.84 13.15 1.04
N VAL A 60 -9.60 12.75 0.71
CA VAL A 60 -9.09 11.41 1.07
C VAL A 60 -8.82 11.32 2.57
N ARG A 61 -8.31 12.39 3.18
CA ARG A 61 -8.12 12.46 4.65
C ARG A 61 -9.44 12.25 5.37
N ASP A 62 -10.49 13.00 4.97
CA ASP A 62 -11.82 12.90 5.58
C ASP A 62 -12.38 11.47 5.50
N ILE A 63 -12.18 10.77 4.38
CA ILE A 63 -12.55 9.37 4.25
C ILE A 63 -11.77 8.50 5.25
N VAL A 64 -10.45 8.66 5.33
CA VAL A 64 -9.59 7.84 6.21
C VAL A 64 -9.97 8.05 7.68
N GLU A 65 -10.31 9.26 8.08
CA GLU A 65 -10.72 9.61 9.47
C GLU A 65 -12.03 8.93 9.89
N THR A 66 -12.81 8.40 8.94
CA THR A 66 -14.00 7.59 9.26
C THR A 66 -13.68 6.15 9.65
N TYR A 67 -12.42 5.71 9.46
CA TYR A 67 -11.98 4.34 9.73
C TYR A 67 -11.15 4.26 11.01
N ASP A 68 -11.48 3.32 11.88
CA ASP A 68 -10.63 2.99 13.02
C ASP A 68 -9.37 2.26 12.59
N ASN A 69 -8.23 2.62 13.22
CA ASN A 69 -6.92 1.98 13.00
C ASN A 69 -6.40 2.07 11.55
N VAL A 70 -6.72 3.16 10.87
CA VAL A 70 -6.13 3.53 9.58
C VAL A 70 -5.43 4.87 9.74
N LEU A 71 -4.16 4.94 9.34
CA LEU A 71 -3.35 6.15 9.46
C LEU A 71 -3.40 6.94 8.14
N PHE A 72 -3.57 8.24 8.23
CA PHE A 72 -3.42 9.14 7.10
C PHE A 72 -2.04 9.82 7.13
N TYR A 73 -1.30 9.69 6.03
CA TYR A 73 -0.05 10.41 5.84
C TYR A 73 -0.18 11.36 4.65
N GLU A 74 -0.04 12.64 4.92
CA GLU A 74 0.01 13.64 3.85
C GLU A 74 1.18 13.36 2.93
N ARG A 75 0.92 13.30 1.64
CA ARG A 75 1.94 13.02 0.64
C ARG A 75 2.92 14.17 0.55
N ASP A 76 4.19 13.87 0.72
CA ASP A 76 5.25 14.86 0.57
C ASP A 76 5.22 15.46 -0.85
N LYS A 77 5.29 16.78 -0.95
CA LYS A 77 5.23 17.51 -2.23
C LYS A 77 6.29 17.08 -3.24
N SER A 78 7.45 16.63 -2.77
CA SER A 78 8.52 16.09 -3.62
C SER A 78 8.17 14.75 -4.28
N TYR A 79 7.12 14.08 -3.77
CA TYR A 79 6.61 12.80 -4.28
C TYR A 79 5.26 12.95 -5.02
N MET A 80 4.91 14.18 -5.39
CA MET A 80 3.77 14.48 -6.27
C MET A 80 4.11 14.20 -7.73
N GLY A 81 3.10 14.20 -8.59
CA GLY A 81 3.26 13.97 -10.03
C GLY A 81 3.48 12.50 -10.38
N GLU A 82 4.24 12.25 -11.45
CA GLU A 82 4.48 10.89 -11.99
C GLU A 82 5.70 10.20 -11.33
N ARG A 83 5.67 10.12 -10.01
CA ARG A 83 6.66 9.35 -9.26
C ARG A 83 6.30 7.87 -9.21
N GLU A 84 7.31 7.02 -9.21
CA GLU A 84 7.09 5.59 -8.97
C GLU A 84 6.54 5.35 -7.56
N VAL A 85 5.58 4.44 -7.47
CA VAL A 85 4.96 4.08 -6.18
C VAL A 85 5.98 3.54 -5.18
N ALA A 86 7.02 2.89 -5.67
CA ALA A 86 8.15 2.42 -4.84
C ALA A 86 8.81 3.56 -4.06
N ASP A 87 9.02 4.72 -4.68
CA ASP A 87 9.62 5.87 -4.02
C ASP A 87 8.73 6.41 -2.88
N VAL A 88 7.41 6.31 -3.04
CA VAL A 88 6.45 6.68 -1.98
C VAL A 88 6.58 5.77 -0.77
N TYR A 89 6.72 4.46 -0.98
CA TYR A 89 6.92 3.50 0.11
C TYR A 89 8.22 3.77 0.87
N VAL A 90 9.31 4.02 0.14
CA VAL A 90 10.60 4.35 0.73
C VAL A 90 10.52 5.65 1.55
N ASN A 91 9.86 6.68 1.03
CA ASN A 91 9.67 7.94 1.75
C ASN A 91 8.93 7.75 3.08
N ILE A 92 7.87 6.94 3.10
CA ILE A 92 7.11 6.64 4.32
C ILE A 92 8.03 6.00 5.37
N PHE A 93 8.81 4.99 4.99
CA PHE A 93 9.68 4.27 5.91
C PHE A 93 10.90 5.08 6.38
N GLN A 94 11.52 5.85 5.50
CA GLN A 94 12.74 6.59 5.82
C GLN A 94 12.47 7.93 6.49
N LYS A 95 11.33 8.55 6.24
CA LYS A 95 11.04 9.91 6.71
C LYS A 95 9.73 10.02 7.49
N GLN A 96 8.60 9.65 6.88
CA GLN A 96 7.29 9.99 7.42
C GLN A 96 6.99 9.29 8.75
N PHE A 97 7.37 8.05 8.94
CA PHE A 97 7.24 7.39 10.24
C PHE A 97 8.00 8.11 11.34
N ARG A 98 9.22 8.58 11.05
CA ARG A 98 10.01 9.37 11.98
C ARG A 98 9.34 10.71 12.30
N ASP A 99 8.91 11.43 11.27
CA ASP A 99 8.31 12.76 11.42
C ASP A 99 6.97 12.74 12.16
N LYS A 100 6.25 11.60 12.09
CA LYS A 100 4.99 11.33 12.81
C LYS A 100 5.21 10.71 14.20
N GLY A 101 6.42 10.35 14.58
CA GLY A 101 6.68 9.66 15.84
C GLY A 101 6.28 8.18 15.87
N GLU A 102 5.96 7.58 14.71
CA GLU A 102 5.49 6.20 14.57
C GLU A 102 6.66 5.18 14.48
N TRP A 103 7.63 5.32 15.36
CA TRP A 103 8.84 4.49 15.35
C TRP A 103 8.59 3.00 15.47
N ARG A 104 7.51 2.60 16.15
CA ARG A 104 7.14 1.20 16.33
C ARG A 104 6.92 0.50 14.98
N ILE A 105 6.21 1.15 14.06
CA ILE A 105 5.81 0.54 12.79
C ILE A 105 7.02 0.10 11.96
N PRO A 106 8.00 0.97 11.62
CA PRO A 106 9.16 0.54 10.84
C PRO A 106 10.05 -0.44 11.58
N GLN A 107 10.09 -0.42 12.93
CA GLN A 107 10.87 -1.39 13.70
C GLN A 107 10.27 -2.79 13.64
N MET A 108 8.96 -2.92 13.76
CA MET A 108 8.27 -4.21 13.78
C MET A 108 7.98 -4.75 12.38
N ALA A 109 7.84 -3.88 11.38
CA ALA A 109 7.47 -4.28 10.02
C ALA A 109 8.42 -5.32 9.43
N THR A 110 7.87 -6.45 9.03
CA THR A 110 8.56 -7.52 8.29
C THR A 110 8.28 -7.45 6.79
N HIS A 111 7.08 -7.01 6.44
CA HIS A 111 6.60 -6.92 5.05
C HIS A 111 5.87 -5.60 4.80
N VAL A 112 5.99 -5.10 3.58
CA VAL A 112 5.20 -3.98 3.06
C VAL A 112 4.28 -4.49 1.97
N VAL A 113 3.01 -4.14 2.06
CA VAL A 113 1.97 -4.50 1.10
C VAL A 113 1.44 -3.23 0.45
N GLY A 114 1.85 -2.98 -0.77
CA GLY A 114 1.32 -1.87 -1.57
C GLY A 114 -0.01 -2.28 -2.19
N ILE A 115 -1.05 -1.47 -2.01
CA ILE A 115 -2.40 -1.72 -2.55
C ILE A 115 -2.82 -0.51 -3.38
N GLN A 116 -2.96 -0.69 -4.68
CA GLN A 116 -3.40 0.38 -5.58
C GLN A 116 -4.94 0.49 -5.56
N PRO A 117 -5.54 1.66 -5.26
CA PRO A 117 -6.98 1.80 -5.14
C PRO A 117 -7.78 1.50 -6.41
N ASP A 118 -7.19 1.69 -7.58
CA ASP A 118 -7.85 1.59 -8.88
C ASP A 118 -8.17 0.17 -9.38
N HIS A 119 -8.11 -0.80 -8.48
CA HIS A 119 -8.49 -2.19 -8.74
C HIS A 119 -9.54 -2.68 -7.72
N PRO A 120 -10.79 -2.21 -7.80
CA PRO A 120 -11.84 -2.62 -6.86
C PRO A 120 -12.33 -4.07 -7.07
N ASP A 121 -11.96 -4.67 -8.19
CA ASP A 121 -12.35 -6.01 -8.65
C ASP A 121 -11.43 -7.14 -8.17
N ARG A 122 -10.64 -6.90 -7.12
CA ARG A 122 -9.75 -7.93 -6.54
C ARG A 122 -10.56 -9.13 -6.06
N THR A 123 -10.19 -10.30 -6.53
CA THR A 123 -10.80 -11.58 -6.12
C THR A 123 -9.94 -12.38 -5.17
N ASN A 124 -8.61 -12.18 -5.20
CA ASN A 124 -7.68 -12.90 -4.34
C ASN A 124 -7.69 -12.31 -2.92
N LYS A 125 -7.66 -13.19 -1.92
CA LYS A 125 -7.49 -12.76 -0.53
C LYS A 125 -6.05 -12.32 -0.30
N LEU A 126 -5.88 -11.23 0.43
CA LEU A 126 -4.56 -10.68 0.72
C LEU A 126 -3.71 -11.64 1.55
N ASP A 127 -4.32 -12.33 2.51
CA ASP A 127 -3.63 -13.33 3.34
C ASP A 127 -3.04 -14.46 2.50
N ASP A 128 -3.78 -14.98 1.52
CA ASP A 128 -3.30 -16.05 0.62
C ASP A 128 -2.06 -15.59 -0.17
N MET A 129 -2.03 -14.34 -0.60
CA MET A 129 -0.87 -13.77 -1.30
C MET A 129 0.33 -13.57 -0.38
N ILE A 130 0.12 -13.11 0.84
CA ILE A 130 1.18 -12.97 1.85
C ILE A 130 1.76 -14.34 2.20
N GLU A 131 0.92 -15.33 2.44
CA GLU A 131 1.36 -16.70 2.72
C GLU A 131 2.13 -17.32 1.54
N TYR A 132 1.65 -17.09 0.32
CA TYR A 132 2.34 -17.53 -0.90
C TYR A 132 3.72 -16.88 -1.04
N PHE A 133 3.82 -15.57 -0.78
CA PHE A 133 5.08 -14.83 -0.76
C PHE A 133 6.09 -15.46 0.21
N ILE A 134 5.66 -15.73 1.43
CA ILE A 134 6.51 -16.27 2.50
C ILE A 134 6.93 -17.71 2.19
N LYS A 135 5.98 -18.56 1.80
CA LYS A 135 6.23 -19.97 1.48
C LYS A 135 7.29 -20.13 0.39
N ASN A 136 7.26 -19.28 -0.62
CA ASN A 136 8.19 -19.33 -1.74
C ASN A 136 9.47 -18.51 -1.51
N LYS A 137 9.60 -17.86 -0.35
CA LYS A 137 10.77 -17.05 0.04
C LYS A 137 11.09 -15.93 -0.97
N TYR A 138 10.05 -15.31 -1.52
CA TYR A 138 10.23 -14.19 -2.43
C TYR A 138 10.76 -12.93 -1.70
N ASP A 139 11.42 -12.07 -2.43
CA ASP A 139 11.83 -10.75 -1.96
C ASP A 139 10.85 -9.67 -2.41
N ASP A 140 10.22 -9.87 -3.57
CA ASP A 140 9.27 -8.96 -4.20
C ASP A 140 8.25 -9.78 -5.01
N LEU A 141 6.97 -9.50 -4.84
CA LEU A 141 5.86 -10.12 -5.54
C LEU A 141 4.91 -9.04 -6.03
N VAL A 142 4.51 -9.12 -7.28
CA VAL A 142 3.56 -8.21 -7.90
C VAL A 142 2.45 -8.98 -8.60
N THR A 143 1.24 -8.46 -8.54
CA THR A 143 0.11 -9.03 -9.26
C THR A 143 0.20 -8.75 -10.76
N VAL A 144 -0.26 -9.72 -11.56
CA VAL A 144 -0.38 -9.62 -13.00
C VAL A 144 -1.84 -9.87 -13.42
N ASP A 145 -2.21 -9.40 -14.60
CA ASP A 145 -3.48 -9.72 -15.23
C ASP A 145 -3.47 -11.12 -15.87
N SER A 146 -4.59 -11.50 -16.52
CA SER A 146 -4.72 -12.79 -17.19
C SER A 146 -3.75 -12.99 -18.37
N TYR A 147 -3.14 -11.93 -18.85
CA TYR A 147 -2.15 -11.96 -19.95
C TYR A 147 -0.70 -11.96 -19.43
N GLY A 148 -0.50 -11.99 -18.11
CA GLY A 148 0.81 -11.92 -17.48
C GLY A 148 1.40 -10.49 -17.40
N THR A 149 0.62 -9.46 -17.76
CA THR A 149 1.05 -8.07 -17.66
C THR A 149 0.87 -7.58 -16.23
N ARG A 150 1.87 -6.89 -15.71
CA ARG A 150 1.76 -6.32 -14.36
C ARG A 150 0.66 -5.28 -14.29
N ASN A 151 -0.27 -5.48 -13.38
CA ASN A 151 -1.33 -4.53 -13.12
C ASN A 151 -1.07 -3.67 -11.85
N GLY A 152 -0.11 -4.08 -11.01
CA GLY A 152 0.25 -3.34 -9.80
C GLY A 152 -0.84 -3.29 -8.73
N SER A 153 -1.89 -4.08 -8.86
CA SER A 153 -3.02 -4.09 -7.92
C SER A 153 -2.58 -4.32 -6.48
N VAL A 154 -1.67 -5.30 -6.30
CA VAL A 154 -0.99 -5.57 -5.03
C VAL A 154 0.49 -5.83 -5.30
N ARG A 155 1.35 -5.29 -4.43
CA ARG A 155 2.79 -5.60 -4.39
C ARG A 155 3.18 -5.93 -2.96
N ILE A 156 3.90 -7.03 -2.78
CA ILE A 156 4.39 -7.45 -1.47
C ILE A 156 5.91 -7.49 -1.53
N VAL A 157 6.57 -6.81 -0.60
CA VAL A 157 8.03 -6.78 -0.50
C VAL A 157 8.48 -6.96 0.95
N LYS A 158 9.69 -7.44 1.14
CA LYS A 158 10.32 -7.42 2.47
C LYS A 158 10.50 -5.98 2.95
N ALA A 159 10.10 -5.68 4.19
CA ALA A 159 10.20 -4.32 4.74
C ALA A 159 11.65 -3.81 4.77
N GLU A 160 12.62 -4.69 4.92
CA GLU A 160 14.04 -4.37 4.88
C GLU A 160 14.44 -3.70 3.56
N MET A 161 13.94 -4.18 2.42
CA MET A 161 14.21 -3.58 1.11
C MET A 161 13.69 -2.15 1.02
N VAL A 162 12.52 -1.89 1.60
CA VAL A 162 11.91 -0.55 1.63
C VAL A 162 12.70 0.37 2.58
N LYS A 163 13.06 -0.12 3.77
CA LYS A 163 13.83 0.63 4.77
C LYS A 163 15.17 1.12 4.21
N HIS A 164 15.84 0.28 3.43
CA HIS A 164 17.15 0.59 2.84
C HIS A 164 17.08 1.21 1.44
N GLY A 165 15.90 1.41 0.88
CA GLY A 165 15.72 1.96 -0.46
C GLY A 165 16.27 1.05 -1.58
N THR A 166 16.44 -0.25 -1.31
CA THR A 166 16.95 -1.25 -2.25
C THR A 166 15.87 -1.92 -3.09
N MET A 167 14.64 -1.45 -2.95
CA MET A 167 13.49 -1.95 -3.68
C MET A 167 13.70 -1.81 -5.18
N SER A 168 13.60 -2.92 -5.92
CA SER A 168 13.77 -2.90 -7.37
C SER A 168 12.66 -2.09 -8.04
N ARG A 169 13.05 -1.11 -8.84
CA ARG A 169 12.14 -0.37 -9.71
C ARG A 169 11.75 -1.16 -10.95
N ARG A 170 12.59 -2.15 -11.28
CA ARG A 170 12.36 -3.09 -12.38
C ARG A 170 12.22 -4.49 -11.80
N VAL A 171 11.02 -4.89 -11.51
CA VAL A 171 10.74 -6.30 -11.23
C VAL A 171 10.71 -7.02 -12.56
N GLY A 172 11.57 -8.00 -12.73
CA GLY A 172 11.68 -8.86 -13.91
C GLY A 172 10.44 -9.71 -14.15
#